data_5ae25502c08292071dbb2e08a8340749
#
_entry.id   5ae25502c08292071dbb2e08a8340749
#
_cell.length_a   1.000
_cell.length_b   1.000
_cell.length_c   1.000
_cell.angle_alpha   90.00
_cell.angle_beta   90.00
_cell.angle_gamma   90.00
#
_symmetry.space_group_name_H-M   'P 1'
#
loop_
_entity.id
_entity.type
_entity.pdbx_description
1 polymer ?
#
loop_
_entity_poly.entity_id
_entity_poly.type
_entity_poly.pdbx_seq_one_letter_code
_entity_poly.pdbx_strand_id
1 'polypeptide(L)'
;MNIAVILCTFNRASSLSKALDSVAAQVLPESIEWEVILVDNNSTDRTREVTEEYIRKYPGRFRYLFEPQQGLSRARNAGIRQAHTEIVAFMDDDVTVDPAWLQNLTASLYDGEWAGAGGPIRPPEEFQPPDWLSLGGPKDLGGALALLDLGDVPGELKRAPYGTNMAFRRSMFEKYGPFRADLGRSGTSLLSNEDTEFGKRLLSAGEHLRYEASAVVFHPVFPERLSKKYFRTWWFNYGRALILERGPRPPILGIPRPLISISNRALRSLSIQAWRWFFPQNPRHRFYDECQVWMTIGEIAQLFRQSFEPTSVPKEIPSGSLR
;
A
#
# COMPACT_ATOMS: atom_id res chain seq x y z
N MET A 1 -13.97 7.41 -21.91
CA MET A 1 -12.94 7.33 -20.87
C MET A 1 -12.79 5.89 -20.44
N ASN A 2 -11.57 5.44 -20.16
CA ASN A 2 -11.33 4.03 -19.86
C ASN A 2 -10.52 3.84 -18.59
N ILE A 3 -10.79 2.75 -17.85
CA ILE A 3 -10.21 2.43 -16.55
C ILE A 3 -9.71 1.00 -16.57
N ALA A 4 -8.49 0.76 -16.04
CA ALA A 4 -8.04 -0.57 -15.72
C ALA A 4 -7.97 -0.74 -14.19
N VAL A 5 -8.63 -1.77 -13.67
CA VAL A 5 -8.45 -2.22 -12.28
C VAL A 5 -7.32 -3.24 -12.27
N ILE A 6 -6.23 -2.93 -11.59
CA ILE A 6 -5.08 -3.82 -11.42
C ILE A 6 -5.24 -4.56 -10.09
N LEU A 7 -5.43 -5.87 -10.16
CA LEU A 7 -5.53 -6.78 -9.03
C LEU A 7 -4.34 -7.72 -9.05
N CYS A 8 -3.44 -7.59 -8.06
CA CYS A 8 -2.26 -8.45 -7.94
C CYS A 8 -2.55 -9.59 -6.96
N THR A 9 -2.12 -10.80 -7.29
CA THR A 9 -2.36 -11.98 -6.46
C THR A 9 -1.14 -12.90 -6.41
N PHE A 10 -0.99 -13.63 -5.31
CA PHE A 10 0.03 -14.66 -5.12
C PHE A 10 -0.47 -15.77 -4.19
N ASN A 11 -0.67 -16.98 -4.72
CA ASN A 11 -1.13 -18.16 -3.95
C ASN A 11 -2.39 -17.90 -3.12
N ARG A 12 -3.45 -17.37 -3.77
CA ARG A 12 -4.72 -16.98 -3.14
C ARG A 12 -5.96 -17.60 -3.79
N ALA A 13 -5.82 -18.69 -4.53
CA ALA A 13 -6.92 -19.32 -5.25
C ALA A 13 -8.19 -19.52 -4.41
N SER A 14 -8.03 -19.84 -3.11
CA SER A 14 -9.16 -20.10 -2.20
C SER A 14 -9.98 -18.87 -1.81
N SER A 15 -9.39 -17.67 -1.86
CA SER A 15 -10.04 -16.41 -1.43
C SER A 15 -10.33 -15.45 -2.58
N LEU A 16 -9.65 -15.63 -3.71
CA LEU A 16 -9.68 -14.73 -4.86
C LEU A 16 -11.09 -14.51 -5.44
N SER A 17 -11.94 -15.55 -5.45
CA SER A 17 -13.28 -15.45 -6.02
C SER A 17 -14.14 -14.36 -5.39
N LYS A 18 -14.04 -14.11 -4.07
CA LYS A 18 -14.79 -13.04 -3.40
C LYS A 18 -14.41 -11.65 -3.93
N ALA A 19 -13.13 -11.40 -4.11
CA ALA A 19 -12.64 -10.15 -4.67
C ALA A 19 -13.09 -9.99 -6.12
N LEU A 20 -12.96 -11.05 -6.93
CA LEU A 20 -13.38 -11.05 -8.33
C LEU A 20 -14.89 -10.87 -8.51
N ASP A 21 -15.72 -11.51 -7.66
CA ASP A 21 -17.17 -11.31 -7.70
C ASP A 21 -17.53 -9.85 -7.37
N SER A 22 -16.91 -9.26 -6.36
CA SER A 22 -17.21 -7.88 -5.96
C SER A 22 -16.79 -6.86 -7.03
N VAL A 23 -15.65 -7.06 -7.71
CA VAL A 23 -15.26 -6.18 -8.80
C VAL A 23 -16.07 -6.45 -10.09
N ALA A 24 -16.48 -7.68 -10.35
CA ALA A 24 -17.34 -7.98 -11.48
C ALA A 24 -18.73 -7.32 -11.37
N ALA A 25 -19.19 -7.09 -10.13
CA ALA A 25 -20.48 -6.45 -9.85
C ALA A 25 -20.46 -4.92 -9.93
N GLN A 26 -19.35 -4.30 -10.35
CA GLN A 26 -19.27 -2.84 -10.46
C GLN A 26 -20.26 -2.27 -11.47
N VAL A 27 -20.90 -1.18 -11.09
CA VAL A 27 -21.86 -0.44 -11.91
C VAL A 27 -21.23 0.90 -12.29
N LEU A 28 -21.06 1.10 -13.60
CA LEU A 28 -20.55 2.36 -14.17
C LEU A 28 -21.50 2.85 -15.29
N PRO A 29 -21.51 4.15 -15.60
CA PRO A 29 -22.16 4.68 -16.79
C PRO A 29 -21.66 3.98 -18.07
N GLU A 30 -22.53 3.76 -19.04
CA GLU A 30 -22.18 3.11 -20.33
C GLU A 30 -21.06 3.83 -21.10
N SER A 31 -20.86 5.12 -20.85
CA SER A 31 -19.79 5.93 -21.46
C SER A 31 -18.40 5.63 -20.89
N ILE A 32 -18.30 4.81 -19.85
CA ILE A 32 -17.04 4.44 -19.21
C ILE A 32 -16.71 2.98 -19.50
N GLU A 33 -15.68 2.77 -20.29
CA GLU A 33 -15.13 1.44 -20.52
C GLU A 33 -14.17 1.06 -19.38
N TRP A 34 -14.21 -0.18 -18.93
CA TRP A 34 -13.31 -0.65 -17.90
C TRP A 34 -12.97 -2.13 -18.02
N GLU A 35 -11.80 -2.51 -17.55
CA GLU A 35 -11.30 -3.87 -17.51
C GLU A 35 -10.64 -4.18 -16.16
N VAL A 36 -10.49 -5.47 -15.85
CA VAL A 36 -9.68 -5.97 -14.71
C VAL A 36 -8.46 -6.69 -15.27
N ILE A 37 -7.28 -6.22 -14.92
CA ILE A 37 -6.01 -6.89 -15.18
C ILE A 37 -5.61 -7.63 -13.91
N LEU A 38 -5.85 -8.95 -13.89
CA LEU A 38 -5.37 -9.80 -12.81
C LEU A 38 -3.92 -10.17 -13.07
N VAL A 39 -3.03 -9.71 -12.17
CA VAL A 39 -1.60 -9.99 -12.25
C VAL A 39 -1.26 -11.10 -11.28
N ASP A 40 -1.00 -12.29 -11.80
CA ASP A 40 -0.51 -13.44 -11.05
C ASP A 40 1.00 -13.32 -10.84
N ASN A 41 1.41 -13.06 -9.61
CA ASN A 41 2.81 -12.85 -9.27
C ASN A 41 3.55 -14.14 -8.93
N ASN A 42 3.56 -15.06 -9.89
CA ASN A 42 4.24 -16.36 -9.81
C ASN A 42 3.60 -17.33 -8.80
N SER A 43 2.28 -17.47 -8.85
CA SER A 43 1.55 -18.46 -8.06
C SER A 43 1.86 -19.89 -8.50
N THR A 44 1.77 -20.82 -7.54
CA THR A 44 1.97 -22.26 -7.74
C THR A 44 0.71 -23.06 -7.41
N ASP A 45 -0.35 -22.39 -6.99
CA ASP A 45 -1.67 -22.95 -6.72
C ASP A 45 -2.62 -22.81 -7.93
N ARG A 46 -3.92 -23.00 -7.73
CA ARG A 46 -4.93 -22.90 -8.78
C ARG A 46 -5.36 -21.47 -9.15
N THR A 47 -4.56 -20.45 -8.80
CA THR A 47 -4.87 -19.02 -9.06
C THR A 47 -5.18 -18.78 -10.54
N ARG A 48 -4.39 -19.35 -11.45
CA ARG A 48 -4.61 -19.20 -12.90
C ARG A 48 -5.95 -19.80 -13.32
N GLU A 49 -6.29 -20.98 -12.87
CA GLU A 49 -7.53 -21.67 -13.22
C GLU A 49 -8.75 -20.85 -12.78
N VAL A 50 -8.73 -20.34 -11.54
CA VAL A 50 -9.78 -19.45 -11.02
C VAL A 50 -9.93 -18.20 -11.92
N THR A 51 -8.82 -17.60 -12.31
CA THR A 51 -8.88 -16.41 -13.19
C THR A 51 -9.46 -16.73 -14.55
N GLU A 52 -9.09 -17.84 -15.16
CA GLU A 52 -9.60 -18.29 -16.45
C GLU A 52 -11.13 -18.56 -16.42
N GLU A 53 -11.68 -18.96 -15.27
CA GLU A 53 -13.14 -19.08 -15.09
C GLU A 53 -13.84 -17.72 -15.21
N TYR A 54 -13.26 -16.66 -14.60
CA TYR A 54 -13.82 -15.30 -14.70
C TYR A 54 -13.67 -14.71 -16.09
N ILE A 55 -12.57 -14.98 -16.81
CA ILE A 55 -12.39 -14.58 -18.22
C ILE A 55 -13.50 -15.19 -19.08
N ARG A 56 -13.83 -16.47 -18.88
CA ARG A 56 -14.92 -17.13 -19.59
C ARG A 56 -16.31 -16.60 -19.22
N LYS A 57 -16.52 -16.31 -17.93
CA LYS A 57 -17.80 -15.82 -17.41
C LYS A 57 -18.10 -14.37 -17.83
N TYR A 58 -17.07 -13.55 -18.00
CA TYR A 58 -17.17 -12.13 -18.33
C TYR A 58 -16.24 -11.77 -19.51
N PRO A 59 -16.58 -12.17 -20.75
CA PRO A 59 -15.74 -11.93 -21.92
C PRO A 59 -15.43 -10.45 -22.11
N GLY A 60 -14.16 -10.12 -22.33
CA GLY A 60 -13.69 -8.74 -22.52
C GLY A 60 -13.53 -7.93 -21.24
N ARG A 61 -13.98 -8.45 -20.07
CA ARG A 61 -13.90 -7.73 -18.80
C ARG A 61 -12.66 -8.09 -17.97
N PHE A 62 -12.21 -9.34 -17.99
CA PHE A 62 -11.06 -9.83 -17.25
C PHE A 62 -9.93 -10.24 -18.18
N ARG A 63 -8.70 -9.92 -17.77
CA ARG A 63 -7.47 -10.29 -18.46
C ARG A 63 -6.44 -10.82 -17.47
N TYR A 64 -5.82 -11.96 -17.79
CA TYR A 64 -4.75 -12.57 -17.00
C TYR A 64 -3.39 -12.08 -17.47
N LEU A 65 -2.54 -11.75 -16.53
CA LEU A 65 -1.13 -11.41 -16.73
C LEU A 65 -0.26 -12.19 -15.76
N PHE A 66 0.79 -12.85 -16.26
CA PHE A 66 1.76 -13.53 -15.39
C PHE A 66 3.02 -12.68 -15.21
N GLU A 67 3.40 -12.43 -13.94
CA GLU A 67 4.65 -11.75 -13.59
C GLU A 67 5.56 -12.72 -12.83
N PRO A 68 6.64 -13.23 -13.45
CA PRO A 68 7.50 -14.25 -12.86
C PRO A 68 8.36 -13.75 -11.70
N GLN A 69 8.64 -12.45 -11.65
CA GLN A 69 9.46 -11.87 -10.59
C GLN A 69 8.60 -11.48 -9.39
N GLN A 70 8.75 -12.22 -8.29
CA GLN A 70 7.99 -11.94 -7.08
C GLN A 70 8.25 -10.54 -6.54
N GLY A 71 7.16 -9.91 -6.07
CA GLY A 71 7.13 -8.59 -5.45
C GLY A 71 5.93 -7.79 -5.89
N LEU A 72 5.15 -7.27 -4.92
CA LEU A 72 3.90 -6.55 -5.16
C LEU A 72 4.12 -5.34 -6.09
N SER A 73 5.19 -4.57 -5.89
CA SER A 73 5.55 -3.46 -6.78
C SER A 73 5.83 -3.92 -8.21
N ARG A 74 6.45 -5.08 -8.40
CA ARG A 74 6.72 -5.65 -9.73
C ARG A 74 5.42 -6.04 -10.42
N ALA A 75 4.52 -6.69 -9.69
CA ALA A 75 3.22 -7.09 -10.21
C ALA A 75 2.37 -5.85 -10.58
N ARG A 76 2.28 -4.84 -9.71
CA ARG A 76 1.58 -3.59 -10.03
C ARG A 76 2.19 -2.89 -11.25
N ASN A 77 3.50 -2.81 -11.34
CA ASN A 77 4.19 -2.22 -12.48
C ASN A 77 3.95 -3.01 -13.78
N ALA A 78 3.87 -4.33 -13.71
CA ALA A 78 3.49 -5.16 -14.87
C ALA A 78 2.07 -4.85 -15.34
N GLY A 79 1.12 -4.73 -14.40
CA GLY A 79 -0.26 -4.32 -14.69
C GLY A 79 -0.32 -2.93 -15.34
N ILE A 80 0.40 -1.94 -14.79
CA ILE A 80 0.46 -0.56 -15.34
C ILE A 80 0.99 -0.55 -16.78
N ARG A 81 2.04 -1.32 -17.08
CA ARG A 81 2.60 -1.42 -18.44
C ARG A 81 1.61 -2.00 -19.45
N GLN A 82 0.74 -2.88 -18.99
CA GLN A 82 -0.27 -3.54 -19.82
C GLN A 82 -1.61 -2.80 -19.89
N ALA A 83 -1.83 -1.83 -18.99
CA ALA A 83 -2.99 -0.97 -19.01
C ALA A 83 -2.85 0.10 -20.10
N HIS A 84 -3.76 0.08 -21.09
CA HIS A 84 -3.84 1.09 -22.15
C HIS A 84 -4.96 2.10 -21.87
N THR A 85 -5.23 2.36 -20.60
CA THR A 85 -6.33 3.18 -20.10
C THR A 85 -5.82 4.51 -19.57
N GLU A 86 -6.73 5.48 -19.42
CA GLU A 86 -6.41 6.80 -18.88
C GLU A 86 -6.22 6.78 -17.38
N ILE A 87 -6.97 5.89 -16.70
CA ILE A 87 -6.95 5.72 -15.25
C ILE A 87 -6.58 4.27 -14.91
N VAL A 88 -5.77 4.10 -13.88
CA VAL A 88 -5.48 2.81 -13.28
C VAL A 88 -5.92 2.83 -11.82
N ALA A 89 -6.79 1.90 -11.44
CA ALA A 89 -7.23 1.67 -10.07
C ALA A 89 -6.59 0.40 -9.51
N PHE A 90 -6.42 0.32 -8.20
CA PHE A 90 -5.79 -0.81 -7.53
C PHE A 90 -6.67 -1.31 -6.41
N MET A 91 -6.75 -2.63 -6.29
CA MET A 91 -7.35 -3.34 -5.15
C MET A 91 -6.54 -4.60 -4.85
N ASP A 92 -6.60 -5.07 -3.62
CA ASP A 92 -5.95 -6.32 -3.22
C ASP A 92 -6.86 -7.54 -3.48
N ASP A 93 -6.30 -8.74 -3.48
CA ASP A 93 -6.96 -10.01 -3.81
C ASP A 93 -7.78 -10.62 -2.67
N ASP A 94 -7.81 -9.97 -1.52
CA ASP A 94 -8.51 -10.41 -0.32
C ASP A 94 -9.58 -9.41 0.16
N VAL A 95 -9.87 -8.37 -0.60
CA VAL A 95 -10.88 -7.36 -0.26
C VAL A 95 -12.17 -7.55 -1.06
N THR A 96 -13.23 -6.91 -0.58
CA THR A 96 -14.47 -6.70 -1.34
C THR A 96 -14.76 -5.21 -1.48
N VAL A 97 -15.41 -4.84 -2.56
CA VAL A 97 -15.70 -3.45 -2.90
C VAL A 97 -17.20 -3.22 -3.05
N ASP A 98 -17.65 -2.01 -2.68
CA ASP A 98 -19.03 -1.59 -2.90
C ASP A 98 -19.35 -1.58 -4.42
N PRO A 99 -20.59 -1.87 -4.86
CA PRO A 99 -20.96 -1.85 -6.27
C PRO A 99 -20.73 -0.52 -7.00
N ALA A 100 -20.68 0.60 -6.30
CA ALA A 100 -20.36 1.91 -6.85
C ALA A 100 -18.90 2.32 -6.63
N TRP A 101 -18.05 1.43 -6.08
CA TRP A 101 -16.68 1.74 -5.67
C TRP A 101 -15.85 2.33 -6.82
N LEU A 102 -15.82 1.68 -7.97
CA LEU A 102 -14.96 2.12 -9.07
C LEU A 102 -15.40 3.48 -9.64
N GLN A 103 -16.70 3.68 -9.77
CA GLN A 103 -17.27 4.97 -10.16
C GLN A 103 -16.90 6.06 -9.17
N ASN A 104 -17.13 5.82 -7.88
CA ASN A 104 -16.85 6.80 -6.82
C ASN A 104 -15.36 7.11 -6.73
N LEU A 105 -14.49 6.09 -6.79
CA LEU A 105 -13.04 6.27 -6.68
C LEU A 105 -12.45 7.10 -7.82
N THR A 106 -13.03 7.01 -9.02
CA THR A 106 -12.47 7.64 -10.21
C THR A 106 -13.17 8.90 -10.65
N ALA A 107 -14.33 9.24 -10.07
CA ALA A 107 -15.16 10.35 -10.49
C ALA A 107 -14.41 11.70 -10.56
N SER A 108 -13.60 12.00 -9.56
CA SER A 108 -12.81 13.25 -9.51
C SER A 108 -11.62 13.28 -10.46
N LEU A 109 -11.24 12.13 -11.03
CA LEU A 109 -10.09 12.07 -11.95
C LEU A 109 -10.45 12.44 -13.40
N TYR A 110 -11.73 12.68 -13.69
CA TYR A 110 -12.20 12.92 -15.06
C TYR A 110 -11.93 14.32 -15.57
N ASP A 111 -11.92 15.32 -14.71
CA ASP A 111 -11.79 16.74 -15.08
C ASP A 111 -10.35 17.26 -15.18
N GLY A 112 -9.36 16.48 -14.76
CA GLY A 112 -7.93 16.84 -14.90
C GLY A 112 -7.32 17.48 -13.67
N GLU A 113 -8.09 17.82 -12.66
CA GLU A 113 -7.63 18.56 -11.48
C GLU A 113 -6.83 17.66 -10.51
N TRP A 114 -7.22 16.38 -10.38
CA TRP A 114 -6.62 15.44 -9.44
C TRP A 114 -5.69 14.42 -10.12
N ALA A 115 -4.51 14.22 -9.58
CA ALA A 115 -3.54 13.23 -10.06
C ALA A 115 -3.92 11.80 -9.68
N GLY A 116 -4.63 11.65 -8.56
CA GLY A 116 -5.08 10.36 -8.04
C GLY A 116 -6.09 10.52 -6.93
N ALA A 117 -6.68 9.40 -6.54
CA ALA A 117 -7.66 9.33 -5.47
C ALA A 117 -7.42 8.12 -4.58
N GLY A 118 -7.99 8.13 -3.38
CA GLY A 118 -8.09 7.01 -2.47
C GLY A 118 -9.34 7.14 -1.61
N GLY A 119 -9.83 6.01 -1.11
CA GLY A 119 -11.03 5.98 -0.29
C GLY A 119 -10.83 5.25 1.03
N PRO A 120 -11.89 5.11 1.85
CA PRO A 120 -11.85 4.38 3.10
C PRO A 120 -11.66 2.88 2.88
N ILE A 121 -10.91 2.28 3.81
CA ILE A 121 -10.72 0.83 3.90
C ILE A 121 -11.22 0.44 5.27
N ARG A 122 -12.39 -0.19 5.31
CA ARG A 122 -13.10 -0.53 6.54
C ARG A 122 -13.00 -2.03 6.83
N PRO A 123 -12.97 -2.45 8.10
CA PRO A 123 -13.15 -3.85 8.42
C PRO A 123 -14.61 -4.27 8.15
N PRO A 124 -14.93 -5.58 8.09
CA PRO A 124 -16.29 -6.06 8.09
C PRO A 124 -17.08 -5.54 9.31
N GLU A 125 -18.39 -5.35 9.19
CA GLU A 125 -19.24 -4.77 10.25
C GLU A 125 -19.18 -5.57 11.55
N GLU A 126 -19.04 -6.90 11.45
CA GLU A 126 -18.94 -7.79 12.61
C GLU A 126 -17.59 -7.73 13.33
N PHE A 127 -16.60 -7.01 12.79
CA PHE A 127 -15.29 -6.93 13.39
C PHE A 127 -15.29 -6.20 14.72
N GLN A 128 -14.85 -6.89 15.77
CA GLN A 128 -14.68 -6.33 17.10
C GLN A 128 -13.19 -6.23 17.44
N PRO A 129 -12.63 -5.02 17.55
CA PRO A 129 -11.23 -4.84 17.89
C PRO A 129 -10.97 -5.29 19.34
N PRO A 130 -9.86 -6.03 19.59
CA PRO A 130 -9.47 -6.35 20.96
C PRO A 130 -9.15 -5.07 21.77
N ASP A 131 -9.28 -5.14 23.10
CA ASP A 131 -9.13 -3.98 23.98
C ASP A 131 -7.81 -3.22 23.88
N TRP A 132 -6.75 -3.90 23.48
CA TRP A 132 -5.43 -3.30 23.31
C TRP A 132 -5.24 -2.59 21.97
N LEU A 133 -6.14 -2.82 20.98
CA LEU A 133 -6.03 -2.25 19.64
C LEU A 133 -6.72 -0.89 19.58
N SER A 134 -5.96 0.13 19.24
CA SER A 134 -6.49 1.47 18.97
C SER A 134 -6.73 1.63 17.47
N LEU A 135 -7.96 1.92 17.09
CA LEU A 135 -8.35 2.27 15.72
C LEU A 135 -8.89 3.70 15.70
N GLY A 136 -8.39 4.47 14.75
CA GLY A 136 -8.70 5.89 14.61
C GLY A 136 -7.99 6.79 15.62
N GLY A 137 -7.99 8.10 15.35
CA GLY A 137 -7.38 9.14 16.16
C GLY A 137 -5.85 9.17 16.13
N PRO A 138 -5.21 9.93 17.06
CA PRO A 138 -3.76 10.19 17.00
C PRO A 138 -2.87 8.97 17.27
N LYS A 139 -3.42 7.92 17.85
CA LYS A 139 -2.69 6.69 18.19
C LYS A 139 -3.26 5.48 17.44
N ASP A 140 -3.63 5.70 16.19
CA ASP A 140 -4.16 4.68 15.30
C ASP A 140 -3.13 3.59 14.97
N LEU A 141 -3.56 2.35 15.07
CA LEU A 141 -2.81 1.15 14.69
C LEU A 141 -3.42 0.44 13.46
N GLY A 142 -4.49 1.00 12.90
CA GLY A 142 -5.24 0.40 11.78
C GLY A 142 -4.38 0.15 10.53
N GLY A 143 -3.35 0.95 10.32
CA GLY A 143 -2.43 0.77 9.19
C GLY A 143 -1.77 -0.61 9.13
N ALA A 144 -1.53 -1.28 10.27
CA ALA A 144 -1.00 -2.64 10.30
C ALA A 144 -2.00 -3.69 9.75
N LEU A 145 -3.28 -3.35 9.75
CA LEU A 145 -4.38 -4.15 9.19
C LEU A 145 -4.85 -3.62 7.82
N ALA A 146 -4.09 -2.69 7.22
CA ALA A 146 -4.45 -1.96 6.00
C ALA A 146 -5.77 -1.16 6.12
N LEU A 147 -6.20 -0.79 7.34
CA LEU A 147 -7.40 0.00 7.57
C LEU A 147 -7.10 1.50 7.48
N LEU A 148 -7.99 2.24 6.84
CA LEU A 148 -7.94 3.69 6.71
C LEU A 148 -9.37 4.24 6.62
N ASP A 149 -9.74 5.12 7.54
CA ASP A 149 -10.99 5.87 7.43
C ASP A 149 -10.75 7.31 7.89
N LEU A 150 -10.98 8.27 7.00
CA LEU A 150 -10.83 9.70 7.27
C LEU A 150 -12.19 10.39 7.43
N GLY A 151 -13.26 9.62 7.57
CA GLY A 151 -14.63 10.11 7.72
C GLY A 151 -15.40 10.16 6.41
N ASP A 152 -16.61 10.71 6.47
CA ASP A 152 -17.59 10.65 5.37
C ASP A 152 -17.58 11.89 4.47
N VAL A 153 -16.63 12.82 4.68
CA VAL A 153 -16.52 14.04 3.88
C VAL A 153 -15.39 13.90 2.87
N PRO A 154 -15.67 13.98 1.56
CA PRO A 154 -14.63 13.95 0.54
C PRO A 154 -13.78 15.22 0.60
N GLY A 155 -12.50 15.11 0.26
CA GLY A 155 -11.59 16.27 0.34
C GLY A 155 -10.22 15.99 -0.22
N GLU A 156 -9.30 16.93 -0.06
CA GLU A 156 -7.91 16.76 -0.48
C GLU A 156 -7.16 15.81 0.47
N LEU A 157 -6.48 14.79 -0.08
CA LEU A 157 -5.58 13.93 0.65
C LEU A 157 -4.22 14.63 0.85
N LYS A 158 -3.88 14.90 2.10
CA LYS A 158 -2.54 15.39 2.50
C LYS A 158 -1.54 14.26 2.77
N ARG A 159 -1.92 13.03 2.42
CA ARG A 159 -1.12 11.80 2.57
C ARG A 159 -1.36 10.89 1.37
N ALA A 160 -0.46 9.94 1.16
CA ALA A 160 -0.66 8.90 0.16
C ALA A 160 -1.89 8.02 0.49
N PRO A 161 -2.69 7.60 -0.49
CA PRO A 161 -3.67 6.54 -0.32
C PRO A 161 -2.98 5.19 -0.10
N TYR A 162 -3.69 4.21 0.45
CA TYR A 162 -3.17 2.85 0.58
C TYR A 162 -3.45 2.04 -0.69
N GLY A 163 -2.51 1.15 -0.99
CA GLY A 163 -2.51 0.30 -2.18
C GLY A 163 -3.74 -0.56 -2.40
N THR A 164 -4.48 -0.82 -1.33
CA THR A 164 -5.73 -1.57 -1.31
C THR A 164 -6.92 -0.79 -1.90
N ASN A 165 -6.85 0.57 -1.87
CA ASN A 165 -7.93 1.45 -2.34
C ASN A 165 -7.35 2.76 -2.89
N MET A 166 -6.84 2.71 -4.11
CA MET A 166 -6.26 3.88 -4.77
C MET A 166 -6.50 3.85 -6.28
N ALA A 167 -6.57 5.03 -6.88
CA ALA A 167 -6.54 5.19 -8.33
C ALA A 167 -5.65 6.37 -8.71
N PHE A 168 -5.05 6.30 -9.89
CA PHE A 168 -4.21 7.36 -10.43
C PHE A 168 -4.45 7.52 -11.92
N ARG A 169 -4.24 8.74 -12.44
CA ARG A 169 -4.07 8.91 -13.87
C ARG A 169 -2.83 8.15 -14.31
N ARG A 170 -2.93 7.35 -15.35
CA ARG A 170 -1.80 6.56 -15.87
C ARG A 170 -0.60 7.44 -16.24
N SER A 171 -0.85 8.66 -16.72
CA SER A 171 0.18 9.66 -17.01
C SER A 171 1.08 10.02 -15.81
N MET A 172 0.63 9.81 -14.57
CA MET A 172 1.45 10.03 -13.38
C MET A 172 2.61 9.03 -13.30
N PHE A 173 2.40 7.80 -13.75
CA PHE A 173 3.47 6.80 -13.82
C PHE A 173 4.46 7.08 -14.95
N GLU A 174 4.02 7.71 -16.04
CA GLU A 174 4.89 8.16 -17.12
C GLU A 174 5.74 9.35 -16.67
N LYS A 175 5.13 10.30 -15.97
CA LYS A 175 5.80 11.54 -15.52
C LYS A 175 6.73 11.31 -14.34
N TYR A 176 6.33 10.49 -13.38
CA TYR A 176 7.04 10.34 -12.10
C TYR A 176 7.70 8.97 -11.91
N GLY A 177 7.57 8.08 -12.89
CA GLY A 177 8.09 6.71 -12.83
C GLY A 177 7.20 5.72 -12.06
N PRO A 178 7.49 4.42 -12.17
CA PRO A 178 6.70 3.34 -11.59
C PRO A 178 6.85 3.25 -10.06
N PHE A 179 6.15 2.30 -9.43
CA PHE A 179 6.42 1.92 -8.04
C PHE A 179 7.83 1.38 -7.88
N ARG A 180 8.49 1.75 -6.79
CA ARG A 180 9.85 1.25 -6.47
C ARG A 180 9.83 -0.24 -6.19
N ALA A 181 10.60 -1.00 -6.96
CA ALA A 181 10.65 -2.47 -6.86
C ALA A 181 11.44 -2.99 -5.64
N ASP A 182 12.16 -2.13 -4.94
CA ASP A 182 12.84 -2.42 -3.68
C ASP A 182 11.96 -2.20 -2.45
N LEU A 183 10.74 -1.70 -2.66
CA LEU A 183 9.67 -1.57 -1.66
C LEU A 183 8.53 -2.54 -1.98
N GLY A 184 7.63 -2.73 -1.00
CA GLY A 184 6.48 -3.61 -1.14
C GLY A 184 6.76 -5.04 -0.68
N ARG A 185 5.67 -5.79 -0.54
CA ARG A 185 5.71 -7.19 -0.11
C ARG A 185 6.38 -8.07 -1.16
N SER A 186 7.22 -9.01 -0.71
CA SER A 186 7.84 -10.02 -1.57
C SER A 186 8.07 -11.31 -0.77
N GLY A 187 7.49 -12.41 -1.20
CA GLY A 187 7.52 -13.68 -0.48
C GLY A 187 6.97 -13.54 0.95
N THR A 188 7.76 -13.88 1.95
CA THR A 188 7.40 -13.76 3.38
C THR A 188 7.70 -12.38 4.00
N SER A 189 8.29 -11.46 3.25
CA SER A 189 8.62 -10.12 3.75
C SER A 189 7.38 -9.27 3.96
N LEU A 190 7.27 -8.65 5.14
CA LEU A 190 6.24 -7.64 5.44
C LEU A 190 6.70 -6.22 5.09
N LEU A 191 7.73 -6.08 4.26
CA LEU A 191 8.15 -4.77 3.76
C LEU A 191 6.99 -4.15 2.97
N SER A 192 6.75 -2.87 3.16
CA SER A 192 5.64 -2.12 2.55
C SER A 192 6.12 -0.76 2.07
N ASN A 193 5.22 0.18 1.85
CA ASN A 193 5.45 1.57 1.51
C ASN A 193 5.70 1.88 0.03
N GLU A 194 5.48 0.97 -0.89
CA GLU A 194 5.58 1.26 -2.32
C GLU A 194 4.50 2.27 -2.78
N ASP A 195 3.27 2.10 -2.25
CA ASP A 195 2.13 2.99 -2.46
C ASP A 195 2.34 4.35 -1.79
N THR A 196 2.79 4.31 -0.54
CA THR A 196 3.07 5.48 0.28
C THR A 196 4.20 6.31 -0.31
N GLU A 197 5.26 5.69 -0.83
CA GLU A 197 6.37 6.36 -1.49
C GLU A 197 5.89 7.05 -2.78
N PHE A 198 5.11 6.36 -3.61
CA PHE A 198 4.60 6.94 -4.84
C PHE A 198 3.69 8.14 -4.56
N GLY A 199 2.72 7.99 -3.65
CA GLY A 199 1.84 9.10 -3.28
C GLY A 199 2.58 10.30 -2.69
N LYS A 200 3.62 10.08 -1.85
CA LYS A 200 4.48 11.16 -1.35
C LYS A 200 5.28 11.84 -2.47
N ARG A 201 5.73 11.07 -3.46
CA ARG A 201 6.45 11.61 -4.63
C ARG A 201 5.56 12.56 -5.41
N LEU A 202 4.30 12.20 -5.64
CA LEU A 202 3.30 13.07 -6.27
C LEU A 202 3.04 14.34 -5.45
N LEU A 203 2.71 14.20 -4.17
CA LEU A 203 2.45 15.33 -3.27
C LEU A 203 3.65 16.28 -3.17
N SER A 204 4.88 15.75 -3.12
CA SER A 204 6.12 16.55 -3.08
C SER A 204 6.39 17.30 -4.38
N ALA A 205 5.85 16.82 -5.49
CA ALA A 205 5.92 17.47 -6.79
C ALA A 205 4.80 18.51 -7.01
N GLY A 206 3.92 18.70 -6.03
CA GLY A 206 2.80 19.64 -6.10
C GLY A 206 1.54 19.07 -6.74
N GLU A 207 1.49 17.76 -6.99
CA GLU A 207 0.27 17.12 -7.47
C GLU A 207 -0.77 17.00 -6.33
N HIS A 208 -2.04 17.03 -6.68
CA HIS A 208 -3.15 16.93 -5.73
C HIS A 208 -3.77 15.52 -5.76
N LEU A 209 -4.06 14.98 -4.58
CA LEU A 209 -4.74 13.70 -4.41
C LEU A 209 -6.08 13.91 -3.71
N ARG A 210 -7.09 13.13 -4.10
CA ARG A 210 -8.45 13.23 -3.58
C ARG A 210 -8.78 12.10 -2.61
N TYR A 211 -9.49 12.41 -1.53
CA TYR A 211 -10.18 11.43 -0.69
C TYR A 211 -11.62 11.31 -1.14
N GLU A 212 -12.00 10.13 -1.61
CA GLU A 212 -13.37 9.81 -2.02
C GLU A 212 -14.04 8.97 -0.93
N ALA A 213 -14.77 9.64 -0.03
CA ALA A 213 -15.38 9.04 1.16
C ALA A 213 -16.38 7.91 0.85
N SER A 214 -17.00 7.94 -0.34
CA SER A 214 -17.96 6.95 -0.82
C SER A 214 -17.34 5.78 -1.60
N ALA A 215 -16.01 5.82 -1.86
CA ALA A 215 -15.30 4.73 -2.51
C ALA A 215 -14.84 3.68 -1.48
N VAL A 216 -15.78 2.93 -0.92
CA VAL A 216 -15.52 2.04 0.22
C VAL A 216 -14.98 0.69 -0.23
N VAL A 217 -13.90 0.27 0.45
CA VAL A 217 -13.34 -1.09 0.37
C VAL A 217 -13.47 -1.76 1.73
N PHE A 218 -13.89 -3.03 1.74
CA PHE A 218 -13.96 -3.85 2.95
C PHE A 218 -12.78 -4.82 2.97
N HIS A 219 -11.90 -4.67 3.97
CA HIS A 219 -10.72 -5.51 4.14
C HIS A 219 -10.93 -6.51 5.29
N PRO A 220 -10.84 -7.83 5.05
CA PRO A 220 -10.99 -8.82 6.09
C PRO A 220 -9.86 -8.71 7.12
N VAL A 221 -10.21 -8.82 8.39
CA VAL A 221 -9.23 -8.84 9.47
C VAL A 221 -9.04 -10.28 9.93
N PHE A 222 -7.98 -10.91 9.47
CA PHE A 222 -7.67 -12.31 9.78
C PHE A 222 -7.23 -12.47 11.24
N PRO A 223 -7.71 -13.51 11.96
CA PRO A 223 -7.37 -13.74 13.37
C PRO A 223 -5.87 -13.80 13.66
N GLU A 224 -5.08 -14.36 12.76
CA GLU A 224 -3.61 -14.44 12.89
C GLU A 224 -2.92 -13.08 12.86
N ARG A 225 -3.56 -12.05 12.27
CA ARG A 225 -3.08 -10.67 12.30
C ARG A 225 -3.47 -9.95 13.61
N LEU A 226 -4.45 -10.45 14.37
CA LEU A 226 -4.92 -9.88 15.63
C LEU A 226 -4.05 -10.32 16.82
N SER A 227 -2.74 -10.27 16.69
CA SER A 227 -1.81 -10.58 17.76
C SER A 227 -0.79 -9.45 17.95
N LYS A 228 -0.44 -9.15 19.20
CA LYS A 228 0.62 -8.15 19.48
C LYS A 228 1.94 -8.50 18.82
N LYS A 229 2.23 -9.80 18.61
CA LYS A 229 3.41 -10.27 17.88
C LYS A 229 3.39 -9.81 16.43
N TYR A 230 2.25 -9.96 15.75
CA TYR A 230 2.09 -9.50 14.36
C TYR A 230 2.33 -7.99 14.25
N PHE A 231 1.72 -7.18 15.12
CA PHE A 231 1.89 -5.72 15.12
C PHE A 231 3.35 -5.32 15.36
N ARG A 232 4.04 -5.92 16.33
CA ARG A 232 5.48 -5.67 16.56
C ARG A 232 6.32 -5.96 15.33
N THR A 233 6.07 -7.10 14.68
CA THR A 233 6.76 -7.49 13.45
C THR A 233 6.45 -6.53 12.31
N TRP A 234 5.19 -6.13 12.17
CA TRP A 234 4.78 -5.18 11.13
C TRP A 234 5.44 -3.81 11.34
N TRP A 235 5.38 -3.27 12.56
CA TRP A 235 5.99 -1.97 12.88
C TRP A 235 7.52 -1.97 12.74
N PHE A 236 8.17 -3.08 13.08
CA PHE A 236 9.60 -3.26 12.81
C PHE A 236 9.90 -3.17 11.31
N ASN A 237 9.15 -3.88 10.46
CA ASN A 237 9.35 -3.84 9.01
C ASN A 237 8.95 -2.48 8.40
N TYR A 238 7.93 -1.82 8.94
CA TYR A 238 7.56 -0.47 8.57
C TYR A 238 8.72 0.52 8.85
N GLY A 239 9.36 0.43 10.00
CA GLY A 239 10.56 1.22 10.31
C GLY A 239 11.70 0.97 9.30
N ARG A 240 11.92 -0.27 8.90
CA ARG A 240 12.89 -0.62 7.84
C ARG A 240 12.51 0.03 6.49
N ALA A 241 11.25 -0.07 6.12
CA ALA A 241 10.75 0.51 4.88
C ALA A 241 10.93 2.04 4.83
N LEU A 242 10.72 2.75 5.95
CA LEU A 242 10.95 4.19 6.05
C LEU A 242 12.42 4.59 5.76
N ILE A 243 13.37 3.76 6.14
CA ILE A 243 14.79 4.01 5.84
C ILE A 243 15.10 3.72 4.37
N LEU A 244 14.57 2.64 3.83
CA LEU A 244 14.71 2.31 2.40
C LEU A 244 14.09 3.39 1.51
N GLU A 245 12.89 3.87 1.88
CA GLU A 245 12.20 4.96 1.18
C GLU A 245 13.08 6.22 1.07
N ARG A 246 13.75 6.59 2.16
CA ARG A 246 14.63 7.78 2.19
C ARG A 246 15.91 7.64 1.37
N GLY A 247 16.30 6.40 1.05
CA GLY A 247 17.54 6.11 0.34
C GLY A 247 18.83 6.41 1.12
N PRO A 248 19.99 6.11 0.53
CA PRO A 248 21.29 6.38 1.13
C PRO A 248 21.55 7.90 1.23
N ARG A 249 22.18 8.32 2.33
CA ARG A 249 22.55 9.72 2.56
C ARG A 249 24.07 9.85 2.62
N PRO A 250 24.66 10.91 2.02
CA PRO A 250 26.09 11.13 2.08
C PRO A 250 26.59 11.30 3.54
N PRO A 251 27.85 10.92 3.85
CA PRO A 251 28.42 11.08 5.18
C PRO A 251 28.51 12.55 5.59
N ILE A 252 28.57 12.82 6.89
CA ILE A 252 28.86 14.15 7.46
C ILE A 252 30.22 14.05 8.17
N LEU A 253 31.16 14.89 7.77
CA LEU A 253 32.52 14.92 8.37
C LEU A 253 33.18 13.53 8.40
N GLY A 254 33.02 12.73 7.35
CA GLY A 254 33.55 11.36 7.28
C GLY A 254 32.83 10.32 8.13
N ILE A 255 31.88 10.72 8.97
CA ILE A 255 31.08 9.81 9.78
C ILE A 255 29.85 9.40 8.97
N PRO A 256 29.58 8.10 8.77
CA PRO A 256 28.38 7.64 8.11
C PRO A 256 27.14 8.21 8.81
N ARG A 257 26.29 8.93 8.06
CA ARG A 257 25.02 9.48 8.61
C ARG A 257 24.15 8.47 9.32
N PRO A 258 24.12 7.17 8.93
CA PRO A 258 23.45 6.15 9.68
C PRO A 258 23.82 6.10 11.17
N LEU A 259 25.11 6.17 11.49
CA LEU A 259 25.59 6.12 12.90
C LEU A 259 25.08 7.29 13.75
N ILE A 260 25.08 8.51 13.19
CA ILE A 260 24.53 9.70 13.86
C ILE A 260 23.02 9.57 14.04
N SER A 261 22.31 9.05 13.03
CA SER A 261 20.86 8.82 13.10
C SER A 261 20.49 7.75 14.11
N ILE A 262 21.28 6.68 14.24
CA ILE A 262 21.11 5.62 15.24
C ILE A 262 21.18 6.19 16.65
N SER A 263 22.23 6.97 16.96
CA SER A 263 22.40 7.57 18.28
C SER A 263 21.22 8.45 18.68
N ASN A 264 20.79 9.34 17.79
CA ASN A 264 19.67 10.24 18.05
C ASN A 264 18.33 9.49 18.21
N ARG A 265 18.11 8.41 17.46
CA ARG A 265 16.88 7.61 17.56
C ARG A 265 16.85 6.75 18.82
N ALA A 266 17.97 6.12 19.17
CA ALA A 266 18.11 5.37 20.40
C ALA A 266 17.87 6.25 21.64
N LEU A 267 18.45 7.45 21.68
CA LEU A 267 18.25 8.41 22.77
C LEU A 267 16.78 8.83 22.89
N ARG A 268 16.10 9.16 21.78
CA ARG A 268 14.67 9.50 21.78
C ARG A 268 13.81 8.34 22.26
N SER A 269 14.06 7.12 21.78
CA SER A 269 13.31 5.94 22.18
C SER A 269 13.48 5.63 23.67
N LEU A 270 14.69 5.71 24.21
CA LEU A 270 14.99 5.48 25.61
C LEU A 270 14.37 6.55 26.52
N SER A 271 14.41 7.82 26.13
CA SER A 271 13.79 8.91 26.91
C SER A 271 12.26 8.77 27.00
N ILE A 272 11.62 8.38 25.91
CA ILE A 272 10.17 8.13 25.88
C ILE A 272 9.81 6.93 26.76
N GLN A 273 10.58 5.84 26.71
CA GLN A 273 10.34 4.66 27.55
C GLN A 273 10.55 4.95 29.05
N ALA A 274 11.62 5.65 29.41
CA ALA A 274 11.88 6.03 30.78
C ALA A 274 10.74 6.88 31.37
N TRP A 275 10.25 7.86 30.59
CA TRP A 275 9.14 8.71 31.01
C TRP A 275 7.84 7.92 31.24
N ARG A 276 7.55 6.91 30.42
CA ARG A 276 6.35 6.05 30.50
C ARG A 276 6.34 5.08 31.65
N TRP A 277 7.50 4.70 32.15
CA TRP A 277 7.60 3.84 33.31
C TRP A 277 7.00 4.50 34.57
N PHE A 278 7.04 5.82 34.64
CA PHE A 278 6.56 6.59 35.80
C PHE A 278 5.08 7.00 35.74
N PHE A 279 4.40 6.85 34.60
CA PHE A 279 3.00 7.29 34.45
C PHE A 279 2.09 6.14 33.99
N PRO A 280 1.00 5.86 34.75
CA PRO A 280 0.00 4.87 34.34
C PRO A 280 -0.68 5.32 33.03
N GLN A 281 -0.75 4.44 32.05
CA GLN A 281 -1.36 4.73 30.74
C GLN A 281 -2.47 3.74 30.42
N ASN A 282 -3.44 4.22 29.62
CA ASN A 282 -4.44 3.35 28.99
C ASN A 282 -3.72 2.22 28.21
N PRO A 283 -4.15 0.94 28.34
CA PRO A 283 -3.55 -0.20 27.65
C PRO A 283 -3.41 -0.03 26.14
N ARG A 284 -4.38 0.61 25.48
CA ARG A 284 -4.34 0.92 24.03
C ARG A 284 -3.19 1.88 23.69
N HIS A 285 -3.03 2.92 24.47
CA HIS A 285 -1.95 3.90 24.30
C HIS A 285 -0.58 3.29 24.56
N ARG A 286 -0.47 2.46 25.61
CA ARG A 286 0.77 1.75 25.92
C ARG A 286 1.23 0.86 24.78
N PHE A 287 0.29 0.12 24.15
CA PHE A 287 0.64 -0.76 23.05
C PHE A 287 1.02 0.02 21.77
N TYR A 288 0.33 1.12 21.46
CA TYR A 288 0.76 2.02 20.38
C TYR A 288 2.21 2.47 20.58
N ASP A 289 2.52 2.92 21.78
CA ASP A 289 3.84 3.40 22.13
C ASP A 289 4.91 2.29 22.04
N GLU A 290 4.56 1.06 22.38
CA GLU A 290 5.41 -0.11 22.18
C GLU A 290 5.67 -0.35 20.68
N CYS A 291 4.66 -0.21 19.84
CA CYS A 291 4.80 -0.30 18.37
C CYS A 291 5.77 0.76 17.82
N GLN A 292 5.74 2.00 18.33
CA GLN A 292 6.71 3.04 17.95
C GLN A 292 8.15 2.66 18.29
N VAL A 293 8.35 1.95 19.40
CA VAL A 293 9.67 1.41 19.75
C VAL A 293 10.13 0.38 18.73
N TRP A 294 9.25 -0.57 18.36
CA TRP A 294 9.58 -1.57 17.34
C TRP A 294 9.87 -0.93 15.98
N MET A 295 9.15 0.12 15.61
CA MET A 295 9.47 0.92 14.42
C MET A 295 10.88 1.50 14.49
N THR A 296 11.24 2.12 15.63
CA THR A 296 12.58 2.68 15.82
C THR A 296 13.67 1.61 15.74
N ILE A 297 13.44 0.42 16.33
CA ILE A 297 14.36 -0.71 16.23
C ILE A 297 14.54 -1.14 14.76
N GLY A 298 13.45 -1.19 14.01
CA GLY A 298 13.48 -1.49 12.57
C GLY A 298 14.29 -0.46 11.76
N GLU A 299 14.10 0.84 12.05
CA GLU A 299 14.89 1.91 11.43
C GLU A 299 16.39 1.74 11.74
N ILE A 300 16.75 1.47 12.98
CA ILE A 300 18.14 1.25 13.42
C ILE A 300 18.72 0.03 12.71
N ALA A 301 17.98 -1.08 12.69
CA ALA A 301 18.43 -2.31 12.03
C ALA A 301 18.71 -2.11 10.54
N GLN A 302 17.85 -1.34 9.84
CA GLN A 302 18.05 -1.06 8.42
C GLN A 302 19.22 -0.10 8.17
N LEU A 303 19.39 0.92 9.01
CA LEU A 303 20.56 1.83 8.94
C LEU A 303 21.86 1.07 9.15
N PHE A 304 21.89 0.15 10.14
CA PHE A 304 23.05 -0.70 10.39
C PHE A 304 23.37 -1.57 9.18
N ARG A 305 22.35 -2.23 8.60
CA ARG A 305 22.51 -3.05 7.42
C ARG A 305 23.11 -2.26 6.25
N GLN A 306 22.57 -1.07 5.96
CA GLN A 306 23.09 -0.18 4.89
C GLN A 306 24.53 0.30 5.13
N SER A 307 25.01 0.33 6.37
CA SER A 307 26.38 0.73 6.69
C SER A 307 27.41 -0.34 6.29
N PHE A 308 26.99 -1.59 6.11
CA PHE A 308 27.87 -2.71 5.74
C PHE A 308 27.60 -3.25 4.33
N GLU A 309 26.51 -2.86 3.69
CA GLU A 309 26.30 -3.16 2.28
C GLU A 309 27.13 -2.18 1.44
N PRO A 310 27.97 -2.68 0.49
CA PRO A 310 28.67 -1.79 -0.43
C PRO A 310 27.62 -0.92 -1.14
N THR A 311 27.89 0.37 -1.22
CA THR A 311 27.07 1.35 -1.94
C THR A 311 26.94 0.91 -3.40
N SER A 312 25.94 0.09 -3.71
CA SER A 312 25.47 -0.05 -5.08
C SER A 312 24.86 1.30 -5.44
N VAL A 313 25.58 2.06 -6.25
CA VAL A 313 25.07 3.27 -6.89
C VAL A 313 23.67 2.94 -7.44
N PRO A 314 22.63 3.70 -7.13
CA PRO A 314 21.34 3.52 -7.77
C PRO A 314 21.62 3.58 -9.28
N LYS A 315 21.33 2.50 -10.01
CA LYS A 315 21.31 2.57 -11.46
C LYS A 315 20.32 3.67 -11.79
N GLU A 316 20.81 4.74 -12.38
CA GLU A 316 20.00 5.80 -12.94
C GLU A 316 18.85 5.15 -13.70
N ILE A 317 17.64 5.56 -13.39
CA ILE A 317 16.46 5.16 -14.17
C ILE A 317 16.71 5.75 -15.56
N PRO A 318 16.88 4.96 -16.63
CA PRO A 318 17.05 5.51 -17.95
C PRO A 318 15.82 6.36 -18.26
N SER A 319 16.02 7.66 -18.43
CA SER A 319 15.03 8.55 -19.01
C SER A 319 14.80 8.09 -20.46
N GLY A 320 13.69 7.43 -20.71
CA GLY A 320 13.23 7.09 -22.05
C GLY A 320 13.43 5.64 -22.45
N SER A 321 12.38 4.84 -22.25
CA SER A 321 11.89 3.86 -23.23
C SER A 321 10.56 3.24 -22.76
N LEU A 322 9.50 4.02 -22.83
CA LEU A 322 8.17 3.50 -23.05
C LEU A 322 7.83 3.77 -24.53
N ARG A 323 8.41 2.97 -25.43
CA ARG A 323 7.90 2.79 -26.79
C ARG A 323 7.26 1.43 -26.91
#